data_d5f012ecb2f9354664715eaae7e634ff
#
_entry.id   d5f012ecb2f9354664715eaae7e634ff
#
_cell.length_a   1.000
_cell.length_b   1.000
_cell.length_c   1.000
_cell.angle_alpha   90.00
_cell.angle_beta   90.00
_cell.angle_gamma   90.00
#
_symmetry.space_group_name_H-M   'P 1'
#
loop_
_entity.id
_entity.type
_entity.pdbx_description
1 polymer ?
#
loop_
_entity_poly.entity_id
_entity_poly.type
_entity_poly.pdbx_seq_one_letter_code
_entity_poly.pdbx_strand_id
1 'polypeptide(L)'
;MMKKRLSIVSMLVMVFTMISLVSCSKEETISGGGISTSFQVSKSALQFSKTGGETYLYVESPTQPVVLSDQSWLVVSQDLSNSARVYKYKVAAATNTDTNDRTASISVSSGSEQVTVPVNQVSTEGLIIETASFEVSADGGSITVKLKANGEYDVTTPSWIAQADNSTRANMQDYEEVFTIEANISPLARTGQISFTRGDIVESVTVNQAAGQVEANMDRTAKELAKAMYPGWNLGNTMEAGDMANNFTNAGGLGAETAWQSTQTTKALIDFVKAQGFKSVRIPTSWVMGHITDAENMTIDPAWLARVKEIVDYCISDGLYVFINDHWDGGWIEVEGFSKTSSSYEAVDETIIADKVNKLKKLWTNIATYFKDYNEYLMFAGLNEPFQEYSLFSTRHSELTPILERYNQAFVDAVRATGGNNAKRVLIVQGPSTNISSTVNYFNMPTDTENGKLMVEVHYYEPWDFCGSNATKDWNADASVKTSFESLKTKFVNHDIPVVIGEYGANWQENTESHNDAIRRFFKSVVENAGNCGIVPFAWDINVISYPNMSIINRTGLSVWNTPAMTGITEGVAAAQWPY
;
A
#
# COMPACT_ATOMS: atom_id res chain seq x y z
N MET A 1 -24.55 -21.75 -53.75
CA MET A 1 -24.26 -20.55 -54.58
C MET A 1 -23.76 -19.44 -53.68
N MET A 2 -22.51 -18.94 -53.96
CA MET A 2 -21.99 -17.60 -53.71
C MET A 2 -21.97 -17.10 -52.23
N LYS A 3 -20.94 -16.51 -51.70
CA LYS A 3 -19.51 -16.24 -52.04
C LYS A 3 -18.82 -15.86 -50.71
N LYS A 4 -17.62 -16.34 -50.50
CA LYS A 4 -16.67 -15.90 -49.45
C LYS A 4 -16.39 -14.40 -49.58
N ARG A 5 -16.28 -13.70 -48.44
CA ARG A 5 -15.34 -12.57 -48.30
C ARG A 5 -14.51 -12.77 -47.05
N LEU A 6 -13.25 -12.98 -47.27
CA LEU A 6 -12.15 -12.93 -46.30
C LEU A 6 -11.86 -11.48 -45.99
N SER A 7 -11.76 -11.10 -44.74
CA SER A 7 -11.15 -9.84 -44.33
C SER A 7 -10.01 -10.15 -43.38
N ILE A 8 -8.83 -9.82 -43.84
CA ILE A 8 -7.56 -9.94 -43.13
C ILE A 8 -7.49 -8.76 -42.17
N VAL A 9 -7.44 -9.02 -40.87
CA VAL A 9 -7.10 -8.04 -39.85
C VAL A 9 -5.65 -8.28 -39.42
N SER A 10 -4.80 -7.35 -39.77
CA SER A 10 -3.38 -7.33 -39.38
C SER A 10 -3.23 -7.25 -37.88
N MET A 11 -2.56 -8.24 -37.33
CA MET A 11 -2.14 -8.32 -35.92
C MET A 11 -0.87 -7.48 -35.74
N LEU A 12 -1.00 -6.30 -35.16
CA LEU A 12 0.13 -5.48 -34.75
C LEU A 12 0.60 -5.98 -33.36
N VAL A 13 1.69 -6.70 -33.35
CA VAL A 13 2.37 -7.14 -32.11
C VAL A 13 3.15 -5.93 -31.59
N MET A 14 2.67 -5.27 -30.53
CA MET A 14 3.43 -4.29 -29.76
C MET A 14 4.29 -5.03 -28.73
N VAL A 15 5.57 -5.10 -28.98
CA VAL A 15 6.58 -5.54 -28.01
C VAL A 15 6.81 -4.39 -27.03
N PHE A 16 6.29 -4.51 -25.81
CA PHE A 16 6.69 -3.66 -24.69
C PHE A 16 8.05 -4.11 -24.16
N THR A 17 9.09 -3.39 -24.46
CA THR A 17 10.38 -3.48 -23.76
C THR A 17 10.26 -2.63 -22.47
N MET A 18 10.33 -3.30 -21.32
CA MET A 18 10.55 -2.64 -20.04
C MET A 18 11.91 -1.93 -20.06
N ILE A 19 11.88 -0.61 -19.97
CA ILE A 19 13.06 0.20 -19.67
C ILE A 19 13.00 0.49 -18.16
N SER A 20 13.89 -0.14 -17.41
CA SER A 20 14.20 0.20 -16.03
C SER A 20 14.81 1.62 -16.01
N LEU A 21 14.09 2.56 -15.43
CA LEU A 21 14.59 3.92 -15.17
C LEU A 21 15.57 3.86 -13.99
N VAL A 22 16.83 3.68 -14.30
CA VAL A 22 17.92 4.16 -13.46
C VAL A 22 18.07 5.65 -13.78
N SER A 23 17.86 6.49 -12.79
CA SER A 23 18.21 7.90 -12.86
C SER A 23 19.74 7.99 -12.99
N CYS A 24 20.19 8.09 -14.22
CA CYS A 24 21.54 8.47 -14.55
C CYS A 24 21.40 9.68 -15.48
N SER A 25 22.06 10.77 -15.12
CA SER A 25 22.23 11.91 -16.03
C SER A 25 22.52 11.39 -17.43
N LYS A 26 21.65 11.75 -18.40
CA LYS A 26 21.86 11.36 -19.81
C LYS A 26 23.26 11.83 -20.22
N GLU A 27 24.19 10.91 -20.36
CA GLU A 27 25.35 11.14 -21.21
C GLU A 27 24.79 11.26 -22.64
N GLU A 28 24.86 12.45 -23.21
CA GLU A 28 24.64 12.60 -24.64
C GLU A 28 25.78 11.87 -25.37
N THR A 29 25.52 10.62 -25.72
CA THR A 29 26.40 9.83 -26.54
C THR A 29 26.21 10.25 -28.00
N ILE A 30 27.22 10.83 -28.59
CA ILE A 30 27.33 10.91 -30.03
C ILE A 30 27.44 9.46 -30.55
N SER A 31 26.39 9.01 -31.25
CA SER A 31 26.28 7.62 -31.77
C SER A 31 27.31 7.41 -32.87
N GLY A 32 28.40 6.71 -32.55
CA GLY A 32 29.45 6.36 -33.50
C GLY A 32 29.08 5.15 -34.36
N GLY A 33 28.68 5.38 -35.58
CA GLY A 33 28.41 4.36 -36.60
C GLY A 33 28.68 4.87 -38.02
N GLY A 34 29.90 5.26 -38.33
CA GLY A 34 30.37 5.70 -39.65
C GLY A 34 31.68 6.45 -39.51
N ILE A 35 32.57 6.35 -40.52
CA ILE A 35 33.79 7.13 -40.55
C ILE A 35 33.39 8.61 -40.78
N SER A 36 32.99 9.31 -39.71
CA SER A 36 32.74 10.75 -39.74
C SER A 36 34.08 11.49 -39.80
N THR A 37 34.22 12.37 -40.75
CA THR A 37 35.33 13.34 -40.83
C THR A 37 34.95 14.68 -40.20
N SER A 38 33.83 14.73 -39.46
CA SER A 38 33.26 15.94 -38.89
C SER A 38 33.91 16.31 -37.57
N PHE A 39 34.16 17.60 -37.37
CA PHE A 39 34.52 18.20 -36.11
C PHE A 39 33.24 18.67 -35.42
N GLN A 40 32.89 18.10 -34.27
CA GLN A 40 31.67 18.43 -33.53
C GLN A 40 31.95 18.56 -32.04
N VAL A 41 31.21 19.45 -31.38
CA VAL A 41 31.25 19.67 -29.94
C VAL A 41 29.84 19.44 -29.37
N SER A 42 29.75 18.64 -28.32
CA SER A 42 28.46 18.16 -27.75
C SER A 42 27.57 19.27 -27.17
N LYS A 43 28.14 20.40 -26.80
CA LYS A 43 27.41 21.54 -26.22
C LYS A 43 27.81 22.85 -26.89
N SER A 44 26.79 23.64 -27.23
CA SER A 44 26.99 24.97 -27.86
C SER A 44 27.19 26.09 -26.82
N ALA A 45 26.84 25.86 -25.55
CA ALA A 45 27.06 26.76 -24.41
C ALA A 45 27.07 25.95 -23.09
N LEU A 46 27.69 26.52 -22.07
CA LEU A 46 27.68 25.96 -20.69
C LEU A 46 27.20 27.02 -19.69
N GLN A 47 26.52 26.55 -18.67
CA GLN A 47 26.08 27.39 -17.58
C GLN A 47 26.39 26.72 -16.23
N PHE A 48 26.86 27.54 -15.29
CA PHE A 48 27.14 27.08 -13.92
C PHE A 48 26.34 27.88 -12.89
N SER A 49 25.98 27.24 -11.82
CA SER A 49 25.44 27.86 -10.63
C SER A 49 26.48 28.76 -9.94
N LYS A 50 26.04 29.54 -8.96
CA LYS A 50 26.94 30.34 -8.11
C LYS A 50 28.04 29.48 -7.46
N THR A 51 27.67 28.30 -6.96
CA THR A 51 28.60 27.38 -6.28
C THR A 51 29.60 26.73 -7.23
N GLY A 52 29.41 26.86 -8.53
CA GLY A 52 30.23 26.21 -9.54
C GLY A 52 29.80 24.75 -9.74
N GLY A 53 30.78 23.88 -9.96
CA GLY A 53 30.54 22.47 -10.18
C GLY A 53 31.28 21.91 -11.39
N GLU A 54 30.93 20.70 -11.80
CA GLU A 54 31.63 19.98 -12.87
C GLU A 54 30.64 19.52 -13.95
N THR A 55 31.05 19.59 -15.21
CA THR A 55 30.31 19.02 -16.35
C THR A 55 31.30 18.43 -17.36
N TYR A 56 30.79 17.75 -18.38
CA TYR A 56 31.63 17.19 -19.43
C TYR A 56 31.29 17.78 -20.78
N LEU A 57 32.35 17.97 -21.58
CA LEU A 57 32.29 18.36 -22.97
C LEU A 57 32.89 17.25 -23.82
N TYR A 58 32.13 16.73 -24.77
CA TYR A 58 32.58 15.72 -25.69
C TYR A 58 32.89 16.37 -27.04
N VAL A 59 34.04 16.00 -27.60
CA VAL A 59 34.51 16.53 -28.88
C VAL A 59 34.75 15.35 -29.81
N GLU A 60 33.99 15.26 -30.89
CA GLU A 60 34.28 14.34 -31.97
C GLU A 60 35.28 15.01 -32.94
N SER A 61 36.42 14.35 -33.17
CA SER A 61 37.49 14.94 -33.99
C SER A 61 38.40 13.86 -34.57
N PRO A 62 38.87 14.00 -35.81
CA PRO A 62 39.83 13.06 -36.42
C PRO A 62 41.19 13.03 -35.71
N THR A 63 41.60 14.13 -35.08
CA THR A 63 42.83 14.25 -34.27
C THR A 63 42.51 14.82 -32.91
N GLN A 64 43.41 14.63 -31.95
CA GLN A 64 43.22 15.13 -30.58
C GLN A 64 43.01 16.65 -30.60
N PRO A 65 41.86 17.14 -30.10
CA PRO A 65 41.59 18.58 -30.08
C PRO A 65 42.36 19.28 -28.95
N VAL A 66 42.61 20.55 -29.12
CA VAL A 66 43.09 21.48 -28.08
C VAL A 66 41.86 22.20 -27.52
N VAL A 67 41.65 22.09 -26.18
CA VAL A 67 40.52 22.69 -25.50
C VAL A 67 41.07 23.58 -24.38
N LEU A 68 40.79 24.87 -24.43
CA LEU A 68 41.33 25.88 -23.52
C LEU A 68 40.24 26.83 -23.04
N SER A 69 40.28 27.17 -21.77
CA SER A 69 39.46 28.25 -21.18
C SER A 69 40.25 29.57 -21.22
N ASP A 70 39.56 30.67 -21.42
CA ASP A 70 40.09 32.03 -21.34
C ASP A 70 40.09 32.62 -19.92
N GLN A 71 39.53 31.90 -18.95
CA GLN A 71 39.38 32.34 -17.56
C GLN A 71 39.94 31.32 -16.55
N SER A 72 40.63 31.83 -15.55
CA SER A 72 41.28 30.99 -14.50
C SER A 72 40.28 30.30 -13.56
N TRP A 73 39.07 30.81 -13.42
CA TRP A 73 38.04 30.21 -12.60
C TRP A 73 37.35 29.00 -13.26
N LEU A 74 37.58 28.78 -14.54
CA LEU A 74 37.03 27.69 -15.35
C LEU A 74 38.17 26.78 -15.81
N VAL A 75 38.28 25.62 -15.21
CA VAL A 75 39.35 24.65 -15.49
C VAL A 75 38.84 23.58 -16.44
N VAL A 76 39.58 23.40 -17.54
CA VAL A 76 39.30 22.30 -18.49
C VAL A 76 40.43 21.30 -18.41
N SER A 77 40.10 20.03 -18.23
CA SER A 77 41.05 18.91 -18.18
C SER A 77 40.57 17.74 -19.04
N GLN A 78 41.48 17.10 -19.74
CA GLN A 78 41.15 15.91 -20.51
C GLN A 78 40.87 14.72 -19.59
N ASP A 79 39.77 14.05 -19.84
CA ASP A 79 39.46 12.76 -19.22
C ASP A 79 40.09 11.63 -20.07
N LEU A 80 40.88 10.76 -19.45
CA LEU A 80 41.59 9.68 -20.15
C LEU A 80 40.69 8.52 -20.59
N SER A 81 39.40 8.53 -20.25
CA SER A 81 38.39 7.55 -20.66
C SER A 81 37.83 7.74 -22.06
N ASN A 82 38.65 8.22 -23.00
CA ASN A 82 38.23 8.56 -24.37
C ASN A 82 37.97 7.28 -25.20
N SER A 83 36.94 7.34 -26.04
CA SER A 83 36.73 6.39 -27.14
C SER A 83 37.40 6.85 -28.41
N ALA A 84 37.57 5.94 -29.39
CA ALA A 84 38.19 6.32 -30.66
C ALA A 84 37.47 7.52 -31.31
N ARG A 85 38.19 8.65 -31.51
CA ARG A 85 37.74 9.91 -32.09
C ARG A 85 36.69 10.71 -31.30
N VAL A 86 36.28 10.29 -30.11
CA VAL A 86 35.47 11.09 -29.19
C VAL A 86 36.32 11.37 -27.95
N TYR A 87 36.67 12.61 -27.74
CA TYR A 87 37.50 13.08 -26.65
C TYR A 87 36.62 13.68 -25.57
N LYS A 88 36.78 13.23 -24.33
CA LYS A 88 36.03 13.71 -23.18
C LYS A 88 36.86 14.73 -22.39
N TYR A 89 36.28 15.88 -22.12
CA TYR A 89 36.89 16.91 -21.30
C TYR A 89 36.00 17.21 -20.10
N LYS A 90 36.60 17.20 -18.93
CA LYS A 90 35.97 17.67 -17.70
C LYS A 90 36.13 19.19 -17.66
N VAL A 91 35.02 19.88 -17.46
CA VAL A 91 34.94 21.32 -17.25
C VAL A 91 34.49 21.58 -15.84
N ALA A 92 35.32 22.25 -15.03
CA ALA A 92 35.07 22.55 -13.63
C ALA A 92 35.10 24.07 -13.41
N ALA A 93 34.03 24.62 -12.84
CA ALA A 93 33.91 26.02 -12.46
C ALA A 93 34.07 26.18 -10.95
N ALA A 94 34.92 27.09 -10.51
CA ALA A 94 35.01 27.47 -9.11
C ALA A 94 33.80 28.31 -8.66
N THR A 95 33.51 28.39 -7.37
CA THR A 95 32.45 29.24 -6.82
C THR A 95 32.61 30.69 -7.28
N ASN A 96 31.52 31.31 -7.76
CA ASN A 96 31.49 32.74 -8.06
C ASN A 96 31.28 33.52 -6.75
N THR A 97 32.33 34.20 -6.30
CA THR A 97 32.29 35.03 -5.08
C THR A 97 31.92 36.48 -5.36
N ASP A 98 31.84 36.85 -6.64
CA ASP A 98 31.50 38.21 -7.07
C ASP A 98 29.98 38.46 -6.94
N THR A 99 29.62 39.72 -6.88
CA THR A 99 28.22 40.17 -6.87
C THR A 99 27.57 40.19 -8.26
N ASN A 100 28.38 40.02 -9.32
CA ASN A 100 27.93 40.00 -10.69
C ASN A 100 28.14 38.63 -11.35
N ASP A 101 27.29 38.29 -12.30
CA ASP A 101 27.50 37.17 -13.20
C ASP A 101 28.82 37.31 -13.94
N ARG A 102 29.48 36.19 -14.21
CA ARG A 102 30.74 36.17 -14.94
C ARG A 102 30.69 35.22 -16.13
N THR A 103 31.45 35.57 -17.15
CA THR A 103 31.48 34.83 -18.42
C THR A 103 32.89 34.33 -18.73
N ALA A 104 32.96 33.23 -19.43
CA ALA A 104 34.19 32.67 -19.99
C ALA A 104 33.89 32.10 -21.38
N SER A 105 34.95 31.77 -22.10
CA SER A 105 34.88 31.08 -23.39
C SER A 105 35.81 29.86 -23.37
N ILE A 106 35.29 28.71 -23.82
CA ILE A 106 36.13 27.54 -24.10
C ILE A 106 36.38 27.47 -25.60
N SER A 107 37.64 27.62 -25.99
CA SER A 107 38.09 27.42 -27.36
C SER A 107 38.40 25.94 -27.60
N VAL A 108 37.74 25.34 -28.58
CA VAL A 108 37.94 23.96 -29.01
C VAL A 108 38.45 23.96 -30.43
N SER A 109 39.66 23.44 -30.68
CA SER A 109 40.27 23.48 -32.02
C SER A 109 40.91 22.13 -32.40
N SER A 110 40.82 21.76 -33.69
CA SER A 110 41.48 20.59 -34.26
C SER A 110 41.83 20.87 -35.74
N GLY A 111 43.12 20.95 -36.04
CA GLY A 111 43.61 21.38 -37.38
C GLY A 111 43.17 22.81 -37.72
N SER A 112 42.40 22.95 -38.80
CA SER A 112 41.84 24.25 -39.21
C SER A 112 40.44 24.53 -38.65
N GLU A 113 39.81 23.57 -37.96
CA GLU A 113 38.49 23.71 -37.40
C GLU A 113 38.57 24.29 -35.98
N GLN A 114 37.67 25.22 -35.67
CA GLN A 114 37.57 25.85 -34.35
C GLN A 114 36.12 26.18 -34.01
N VAL A 115 35.74 25.88 -32.77
CA VAL A 115 34.46 26.23 -32.16
C VAL A 115 34.72 26.92 -30.82
N THR A 116 33.95 27.95 -30.51
CA THR A 116 33.95 28.61 -29.20
C THR A 116 32.67 28.26 -28.47
N VAL A 117 32.80 27.72 -27.27
CA VAL A 117 31.68 27.41 -26.38
C VAL A 117 31.63 28.50 -25.30
N PRO A 118 30.63 29.39 -25.32
CA PRO A 118 30.45 30.40 -24.29
C PRO A 118 30.04 29.73 -22.97
N VAL A 119 30.54 30.29 -21.88
CA VAL A 119 30.25 29.83 -20.51
C VAL A 119 29.76 31.01 -19.68
N ASN A 120 28.64 30.84 -18.99
CA ASN A 120 28.13 31.81 -18.04
C ASN A 120 28.05 31.19 -16.64
N GLN A 121 28.38 31.96 -15.61
CA GLN A 121 28.19 31.58 -14.20
C GLN A 121 27.50 32.71 -13.45
N VAL A 122 26.37 32.36 -12.80
CA VAL A 122 25.57 33.33 -12.06
C VAL A 122 26.22 33.75 -10.75
N SER A 123 25.91 34.95 -10.28
CA SER A 123 26.37 35.52 -9.00
C SER A 123 25.40 35.19 -7.86
N THR A 124 24.12 35.03 -8.18
CA THR A 124 23.05 34.66 -7.22
C THR A 124 22.16 33.61 -7.83
N GLU A 125 21.71 32.67 -6.99
CA GLU A 125 20.64 31.74 -7.38
C GLU A 125 19.31 32.50 -7.43
N GLY A 126 18.47 32.18 -8.42
CA GLY A 126 17.13 32.74 -8.55
C GLY A 126 16.16 31.66 -8.99
N LEU A 127 15.09 31.49 -8.22
CA LEU A 127 13.97 30.64 -8.52
C LEU A 127 12.71 31.31 -7.96
N ILE A 128 11.72 31.57 -8.79
CA ILE A 128 10.48 32.26 -8.41
C ILE A 128 9.31 31.52 -9.07
N ILE A 129 8.33 31.12 -8.28
CA ILE A 129 7.09 30.49 -8.76
C ILE A 129 5.97 31.53 -8.77
N GLU A 130 5.22 31.60 -9.88
CA GLU A 130 4.14 32.58 -10.04
C GLU A 130 2.84 32.16 -9.39
N THR A 131 2.58 30.84 -9.29
CA THR A 131 1.34 30.30 -8.71
C THR A 131 1.66 29.32 -7.60
N ALA A 132 1.27 29.67 -6.36
CA ALA A 132 1.59 28.88 -5.17
C ALA A 132 0.69 27.63 -4.98
N SER A 133 -0.49 27.58 -5.63
CA SER A 133 -1.40 26.44 -5.49
C SER A 133 -2.30 26.24 -6.70
N PHE A 134 -2.75 25.00 -6.89
CA PHE A 134 -3.75 24.60 -7.88
C PHE A 134 -4.86 23.80 -7.22
N GLU A 135 -6.10 24.08 -7.62
CA GLU A 135 -7.27 23.26 -7.31
C GLU A 135 -7.59 22.38 -8.52
N VAL A 136 -7.62 21.05 -8.32
CA VAL A 136 -7.80 20.07 -9.39
C VAL A 136 -9.03 19.23 -9.09
N SER A 137 -9.83 18.94 -10.12
CA SER A 137 -10.97 18.03 -9.98
C SER A 137 -10.51 16.60 -9.66
N ALA A 138 -11.44 15.78 -9.19
CA ALA A 138 -11.19 14.36 -8.96
C ALA A 138 -10.70 13.62 -10.22
N ASP A 139 -11.19 14.00 -11.39
CA ASP A 139 -10.81 13.35 -12.66
C ASP A 139 -9.33 13.56 -13.03
N GLY A 140 -8.63 14.42 -12.28
CA GLY A 140 -7.25 14.77 -12.58
C GLY A 140 -7.16 15.73 -13.76
N GLY A 141 -6.09 15.59 -14.54
CA GLY A 141 -5.83 16.44 -15.71
C GLY A 141 -4.43 17.01 -15.71
N SER A 142 -4.23 18.11 -16.43
CA SER A 142 -2.92 18.76 -16.52
C SER A 142 -2.94 20.13 -15.85
N ILE A 143 -1.85 20.46 -15.14
CA ILE A 143 -1.58 21.80 -14.64
C ILE A 143 -0.28 22.32 -15.26
N THR A 144 -0.16 23.62 -15.41
CA THR A 144 1.06 24.28 -15.87
C THR A 144 1.57 25.21 -14.77
N VAL A 145 2.75 24.92 -14.25
CA VAL A 145 3.45 25.76 -13.28
C VAL A 145 4.34 26.73 -14.05
N LYS A 146 4.09 28.03 -13.86
CA LYS A 146 4.92 29.10 -14.41
C LYS A 146 5.94 29.52 -13.37
N LEU A 147 7.20 29.55 -13.79
CA LEU A 147 8.30 29.92 -12.92
C LEU A 147 9.39 30.67 -13.68
N LYS A 148 10.23 31.40 -12.95
CA LYS A 148 11.43 32.03 -13.43
C LYS A 148 12.63 31.47 -12.71
N ALA A 149 13.63 31.03 -13.47
CA ALA A 149 14.89 30.55 -12.91
C ALA A 149 16.08 31.03 -13.72
N ASN A 150 17.19 31.28 -13.06
CA ASN A 150 18.42 31.69 -13.71
C ASN A 150 19.43 30.54 -13.88
N GLY A 151 18.95 29.35 -14.06
CA GLY A 151 19.71 28.11 -14.35
C GLY A 151 18.91 26.85 -14.06
N GLU A 152 19.56 25.70 -14.12
CA GLU A 152 18.94 24.38 -13.87
C GLU A 152 18.40 24.25 -12.45
N TYR A 153 17.32 23.53 -12.28
CA TYR A 153 16.66 23.22 -11.02
C TYR A 153 16.12 21.78 -11.04
N ASP A 154 16.02 21.17 -9.87
CA ASP A 154 15.44 19.84 -9.69
C ASP A 154 13.96 19.97 -9.33
N VAL A 155 13.17 18.98 -9.77
CA VAL A 155 11.73 18.89 -9.47
C VAL A 155 11.45 17.58 -8.77
N THR A 156 10.72 17.64 -7.66
CA THR A 156 10.22 16.46 -6.95
C THR A 156 8.70 16.51 -6.83
N THR A 157 8.05 15.38 -7.06
CA THR A 157 6.59 15.26 -7.07
C THR A 157 6.12 14.06 -6.25
N PRO A 158 4.90 14.09 -5.68
CA PRO A 158 4.23 12.90 -5.18
C PRO A 158 3.98 11.89 -6.30
N SER A 159 3.78 10.61 -5.95
CA SER A 159 3.60 9.52 -6.92
C SER A 159 2.43 9.69 -7.90
N TRP A 160 1.42 10.45 -7.51
CA TRP A 160 0.22 10.72 -8.31
C TRP A 160 0.31 11.99 -9.19
N ILE A 161 1.47 12.64 -9.21
CA ILE A 161 1.78 13.80 -10.05
C ILE A 161 3.00 13.46 -10.91
N ALA A 162 2.82 13.39 -12.22
CA ALA A 162 3.89 13.13 -13.17
C ALA A 162 4.28 14.39 -13.93
N GLN A 163 5.57 14.71 -13.97
CA GLN A 163 6.10 15.77 -14.80
C GLN A 163 6.13 15.31 -16.28
N ALA A 164 5.60 16.11 -17.18
CA ALA A 164 5.77 15.88 -18.62
C ALA A 164 7.23 16.12 -19.03
N ASP A 165 7.68 15.50 -20.13
CA ASP A 165 9.09 15.54 -20.58
C ASP A 165 9.67 16.95 -20.63
N ASN A 166 10.91 17.10 -20.15
CA ASN A 166 11.59 18.37 -19.90
C ASN A 166 12.05 19.11 -21.16
N SER A 167 11.78 20.40 -21.21
CA SER A 167 12.47 21.35 -22.10
C SER A 167 13.86 21.70 -21.55
N THR A 168 14.82 21.94 -22.46
CA THR A 168 16.19 22.41 -22.14
C THR A 168 16.17 23.79 -21.47
N ARG A 169 16.80 23.89 -20.30
CA ARG A 169 16.82 25.06 -19.41
C ARG A 169 18.13 25.84 -19.55
N ALA A 170 18.08 27.09 -19.95
CA ALA A 170 19.25 27.97 -19.95
C ALA A 170 18.84 29.46 -19.89
N ASN A 171 19.48 30.21 -18.99
CA ASN A 171 19.32 31.64 -18.68
C ASN A 171 18.03 32.01 -17.90
N MET A 172 18.04 33.19 -17.27
CA MET A 172 16.87 33.76 -16.60
C MET A 172 15.73 33.88 -17.63
N GLN A 173 14.84 32.89 -17.63
CA GLN A 173 13.72 32.78 -18.56
C GLN A 173 12.47 32.36 -17.82
N ASP A 174 11.35 32.66 -18.45
CA ASP A 174 10.05 32.13 -18.04
C ASP A 174 9.98 30.65 -18.48
N TYR A 175 9.71 29.76 -17.53
CA TYR A 175 9.51 28.35 -17.78
C TYR A 175 8.06 27.99 -17.54
N GLU A 176 7.55 27.10 -18.36
CA GLU A 176 6.25 26.47 -18.17
C GLU A 176 6.48 24.95 -17.97
N GLU A 177 6.31 24.48 -16.73
CA GLU A 177 6.41 23.05 -16.40
C GLU A 177 5.02 22.45 -16.36
N VAL A 178 4.78 21.43 -17.17
CA VAL A 178 3.49 20.75 -17.28
C VAL A 178 3.52 19.49 -16.43
N PHE A 179 2.51 19.33 -15.60
CA PHE A 179 2.32 18.15 -14.76
C PHE A 179 0.98 17.50 -15.09
N THR A 180 0.99 16.18 -15.19
CA THR A 180 -0.21 15.36 -15.29
C THR A 180 -0.59 14.89 -13.90
N ILE A 181 -1.82 15.14 -13.49
CA ILE A 181 -2.41 14.76 -12.22
C ILE A 181 -3.30 13.53 -12.48
N GLU A 182 -3.01 12.42 -11.83
CA GLU A 182 -3.84 11.23 -11.92
C GLU A 182 -5.23 11.46 -11.32
N ALA A 183 -6.24 10.73 -11.79
CA ALA A 183 -7.57 10.75 -11.20
C ALA A 183 -7.51 10.34 -9.72
N ASN A 184 -8.20 11.08 -8.87
CA ASN A 184 -8.41 10.71 -7.47
C ASN A 184 -9.67 9.86 -7.37
N ILE A 185 -9.52 8.56 -7.24
CA ILE A 185 -10.64 7.64 -7.04
C ILE A 185 -11.04 7.49 -5.57
N SER A 186 -10.25 8.07 -4.65
CA SER A 186 -10.56 8.10 -3.21
C SER A 186 -11.76 9.01 -2.92
N PRO A 187 -12.65 8.61 -2.00
CA PRO A 187 -13.71 9.49 -1.50
C PRO A 187 -13.16 10.65 -0.65
N LEU A 188 -11.86 10.72 -0.45
CA LEU A 188 -11.18 11.77 0.30
C LEU A 188 -10.42 12.68 -0.66
N ALA A 189 -10.50 13.98 -0.43
CA ALA A 189 -9.62 14.94 -1.10
C ALA A 189 -8.16 14.66 -0.72
N ARG A 190 -7.23 14.93 -1.63
CA ARG A 190 -5.80 14.78 -1.36
C ARG A 190 -5.05 16.06 -1.69
N THR A 191 -3.96 16.29 -0.96
CA THR A 191 -3.06 17.41 -1.16
C THR A 191 -1.64 16.89 -1.37
N GLY A 192 -0.91 17.47 -2.30
CA GLY A 192 0.50 17.16 -2.54
C GLY A 192 1.28 18.42 -2.85
N GLN A 193 2.60 18.34 -2.76
CA GLN A 193 3.49 19.45 -3.09
C GLN A 193 4.42 19.06 -4.25
N ILE A 194 4.55 19.93 -5.23
CA ILE A 194 5.59 19.92 -6.25
C ILE A 194 6.68 20.85 -5.75
N SER A 195 7.87 20.31 -5.48
CA SER A 195 8.98 21.12 -5.00
C SER A 195 10.01 21.33 -6.10
N PHE A 196 10.46 22.56 -6.23
CA PHE A 196 11.50 23.00 -7.16
C PHE A 196 12.72 23.42 -6.34
N THR A 197 13.87 22.85 -6.62
CA THR A 197 15.10 23.11 -5.85
C THR A 197 16.21 23.64 -6.75
N ARG A 198 16.84 24.73 -6.35
CA ARG A 198 18.01 25.30 -7.01
C ARG A 198 19.00 25.82 -5.98
N GLY A 199 20.12 25.14 -5.82
CA GLY A 199 21.05 25.43 -4.75
C GLY A 199 20.37 25.33 -3.37
N ASP A 200 20.41 26.40 -2.60
CA ASP A 200 19.76 26.48 -1.30
C ASP A 200 18.30 26.99 -1.35
N ILE A 201 17.79 27.31 -2.54
CA ILE A 201 16.43 27.79 -2.73
C ILE A 201 15.51 26.59 -2.98
N VAL A 202 14.44 26.51 -2.18
CA VAL A 202 13.36 25.54 -2.36
C VAL A 202 12.04 26.30 -2.42
N GLU A 203 11.37 26.17 -3.55
CA GLU A 203 10.02 26.71 -3.78
C GLU A 203 9.04 25.57 -3.98
N SER A 204 7.81 25.72 -3.49
CA SER A 204 6.82 24.65 -3.56
C SER A 204 5.47 25.14 -4.08
N VAL A 205 4.82 24.30 -4.88
CA VAL A 205 3.46 24.49 -5.37
C VAL A 205 2.58 23.43 -4.71
N THR A 206 1.51 23.88 -4.07
CA THR A 206 0.52 22.98 -3.47
C THR A 206 -0.52 22.59 -4.52
N VAL A 207 -0.78 21.30 -4.66
CA VAL A 207 -1.86 20.75 -5.50
C VAL A 207 -2.92 20.15 -4.60
N ASN A 208 -4.10 20.76 -4.55
CA ASN A 208 -5.28 20.26 -3.85
C ASN A 208 -6.17 19.58 -4.88
N GLN A 209 -6.36 18.28 -4.73
CA GLN A 209 -7.25 17.52 -5.60
C GLN A 209 -8.52 17.11 -4.86
N ALA A 210 -9.66 17.41 -5.45
CA ALA A 210 -10.96 17.04 -4.90
C ALA A 210 -11.07 15.52 -4.70
N ALA A 211 -11.93 15.14 -3.75
CA ALA A 211 -12.32 13.74 -3.56
C ALA A 211 -12.89 13.17 -4.84
N GLY A 212 -12.56 11.92 -5.13
CA GLY A 212 -13.15 11.16 -6.23
C GLY A 212 -14.65 11.01 -6.00
N GLN A 213 -15.41 11.27 -7.03
CA GLN A 213 -16.84 10.95 -7.05
C GLN A 213 -17.03 9.46 -7.37
N VAL A 214 -16.50 8.57 -6.52
CA VAL A 214 -17.21 7.33 -6.31
C VAL A 214 -18.37 7.76 -5.42
N GLU A 215 -19.53 7.98 -6.02
CA GLU A 215 -20.73 8.25 -5.23
C GLU A 215 -20.80 7.18 -4.15
N ALA A 216 -20.71 7.60 -2.88
CA ALA A 216 -20.79 6.68 -1.77
C ALA A 216 -22.11 5.93 -1.89
N ASN A 217 -22.06 4.65 -2.17
CA ASN A 217 -23.24 3.82 -2.29
C ASN A 217 -23.43 3.00 -1.02
N MET A 218 -23.81 3.69 0.05
CA MET A 218 -24.12 3.06 1.32
C MET A 218 -25.34 2.11 1.25
N ASP A 219 -26.09 2.09 0.13
CA ASP A 219 -27.19 1.15 -0.08
C ASP A 219 -26.74 -0.23 -0.53
N ARG A 220 -25.50 -0.39 -1.00
CA ARG A 220 -24.96 -1.70 -1.35
C ARG A 220 -25.05 -2.67 -0.17
N THR A 221 -25.57 -3.86 -0.45
CA THR A 221 -25.72 -4.92 0.54
C THR A 221 -24.37 -5.57 0.89
N ALA A 222 -24.31 -6.23 2.03
CA ALA A 222 -23.18 -7.06 2.41
C ALA A 222 -22.83 -8.10 1.33
N LYS A 223 -23.83 -8.66 0.66
CA LYS A 223 -23.66 -9.64 -0.42
C LYS A 223 -22.98 -9.05 -1.65
N GLU A 224 -23.35 -7.83 -2.06
CA GLU A 224 -22.69 -7.13 -3.16
C GLU A 224 -21.26 -6.72 -2.82
N LEU A 225 -21.00 -6.35 -1.57
CA LEU A 225 -19.64 -6.03 -1.11
C LEU A 225 -18.78 -7.29 -1.05
N ALA A 226 -19.28 -8.41 -0.54
CA ALA A 226 -18.53 -9.66 -0.44
C ALA A 226 -17.91 -10.06 -1.79
N LYS A 227 -18.70 -10.01 -2.88
CA LYS A 227 -18.19 -10.30 -4.23
C LYS A 227 -17.07 -9.34 -4.66
N ALA A 228 -17.20 -8.06 -4.33
CA ALA A 228 -16.24 -7.03 -4.71
C ALA A 228 -14.94 -7.09 -3.90
N MET A 229 -14.97 -7.67 -2.69
CA MET A 229 -13.83 -7.80 -1.77
C MET A 229 -12.91 -8.99 -2.09
N TYR A 230 -13.32 -9.92 -2.95
CA TYR A 230 -12.62 -11.18 -3.18
C TYR A 230 -11.44 -11.04 -4.18
N PRO A 231 -10.21 -11.49 -3.83
CA PRO A 231 -9.73 -12.00 -2.55
C PRO A 231 -9.18 -10.91 -1.64
N GLY A 232 -9.01 -11.22 -0.33
CA GLY A 232 -8.49 -10.32 0.68
C GLY A 232 -7.09 -10.69 1.21
N TRP A 233 -6.44 -9.72 1.86
CA TRP A 233 -5.13 -9.83 2.50
C TRP A 233 -5.15 -9.19 3.90
N ASN A 234 -4.37 -9.75 4.85
CA ASN A 234 -4.20 -9.21 6.19
C ASN A 234 -2.92 -8.39 6.32
N LEU A 235 -3.03 -7.20 6.88
CA LEU A 235 -1.90 -6.44 7.40
C LEU A 235 -1.56 -6.93 8.81
N GLY A 236 -1.18 -8.21 8.95
CA GLY A 236 -0.93 -8.84 10.24
C GLY A 236 0.40 -8.43 10.88
N ASN A 237 0.53 -8.65 12.20
CA ASN A 237 1.66 -8.26 13.04
C ASN A 237 1.98 -6.75 13.00
N THR A 238 0.97 -5.91 12.81
CA THR A 238 1.15 -4.47 12.57
C THR A 238 0.36 -3.64 13.57
N MET A 239 -0.93 -3.36 13.29
CA MET A 239 -1.73 -2.50 14.18
C MET A 239 -2.31 -3.25 15.38
N GLU A 240 -2.24 -4.56 15.40
CA GLU A 240 -2.57 -5.41 16.56
C GLU A 240 -1.36 -5.74 17.43
N ALA A 241 -0.16 -5.33 17.01
CA ALA A 241 1.07 -5.65 17.70
C ALA A 241 1.24 -4.86 19.01
N GLY A 242 2.03 -5.41 19.95
CA GLY A 242 2.31 -4.79 21.23
C GLY A 242 3.53 -5.39 21.92
N ASP A 243 3.90 -4.82 23.06
CA ASP A 243 5.05 -5.25 23.84
C ASP A 243 4.77 -6.54 24.63
N MET A 244 5.15 -7.67 24.06
CA MET A 244 5.03 -8.98 24.71
C MET A 244 5.87 -9.07 26.01
N ALA A 245 7.00 -8.38 26.11
CA ALA A 245 7.90 -8.47 27.27
C ALA A 245 7.27 -7.86 28.53
N ASN A 246 6.39 -6.87 28.36
CA ASN A 246 5.68 -6.22 29.46
C ASN A 246 4.21 -6.72 29.58
N ASN A 247 3.95 -7.94 29.15
CA ASN A 247 2.61 -8.54 29.20
C ASN A 247 1.54 -7.67 28.52
N PHE A 248 1.93 -7.06 27.41
CA PHE A 248 1.12 -6.16 26.57
C PHE A 248 0.58 -4.91 27.28
N THR A 249 1.06 -4.58 28.48
CA THR A 249 0.58 -3.43 29.25
C THR A 249 1.12 -2.09 28.74
N ASN A 250 2.13 -2.10 27.86
CA ASN A 250 2.73 -0.90 27.32
C ASN A 250 3.05 -1.10 25.83
N ALA A 251 2.06 -0.86 24.98
CA ALA A 251 2.21 -1.04 23.54
C ALA A 251 3.12 0.00 22.86
N GLY A 252 3.60 1.01 23.60
CA GLY A 252 4.58 1.97 23.06
C GLY A 252 4.00 3.01 22.10
N GLY A 253 2.72 3.34 22.15
CA GLY A 253 2.09 4.31 21.25
C GLY A 253 2.27 3.91 19.79
N LEU A 254 2.71 4.85 18.92
CA LEU A 254 2.95 4.57 17.50
C LEU A 254 4.04 3.51 17.23
N GLY A 255 4.92 3.25 18.20
CA GLY A 255 5.93 2.19 18.11
C GLY A 255 5.34 0.77 18.09
N ALA A 256 4.09 0.59 18.52
CA ALA A 256 3.39 -0.69 18.47
C ALA A 256 3.34 -1.26 17.05
N GLU A 257 3.13 -0.42 16.03
CA GLU A 257 3.09 -0.83 14.61
C GLU A 257 4.30 -1.68 14.17
N THR A 258 5.45 -1.47 14.78
CA THR A 258 6.69 -2.17 14.44
C THR A 258 7.21 -3.07 15.56
N ALA A 259 6.39 -3.40 16.56
CA ALA A 259 6.81 -4.21 17.71
C ALA A 259 7.04 -5.69 17.35
N TRP A 260 6.26 -6.26 16.43
CA TRP A 260 6.35 -7.67 16.02
C TRP A 260 6.98 -7.87 14.64
N GLN A 261 7.11 -6.82 13.88
CA GLN A 261 7.79 -6.77 12.59
C GLN A 261 8.39 -5.36 12.40
N SER A 262 9.39 -5.17 11.56
CA SER A 262 10.22 -3.96 11.54
C SER A 262 9.83 -2.90 10.51
N THR A 263 8.79 -3.14 9.71
CA THR A 263 8.45 -2.28 8.57
C THR A 263 7.20 -1.46 8.85
N GLN A 264 7.34 -0.14 8.86
CA GLN A 264 6.19 0.76 8.92
C GLN A 264 5.37 0.66 7.62
N THR A 265 4.05 0.66 7.75
CA THR A 265 3.14 0.59 6.59
C THR A 265 3.18 1.88 5.79
N THR A 266 3.41 1.77 4.49
CA THR A 266 3.47 2.89 3.55
C THR A 266 2.42 2.74 2.46
N LYS A 267 2.11 3.86 1.77
CA LYS A 267 1.25 3.82 0.58
C LYS A 267 1.81 2.86 -0.48
N ALA A 268 3.14 2.88 -0.69
CA ALA A 268 3.79 1.99 -1.65
C ALA A 268 3.60 0.49 -1.34
N LEU A 269 3.52 0.11 -0.06
CA LEU A 269 3.17 -1.26 0.32
C LEU A 269 1.74 -1.60 -0.11
N ILE A 270 0.79 -0.71 0.11
CA ILE A 270 -0.61 -0.96 -0.26
C ILE A 270 -0.78 -1.00 -1.79
N ASP A 271 -0.09 -0.11 -2.53
CA ASP A 271 -0.01 -0.16 -3.99
C ASP A 271 0.51 -1.51 -4.47
N PHE A 272 1.55 -2.03 -3.82
CA PHE A 272 2.12 -3.34 -4.13
C PHE A 272 1.13 -4.48 -3.86
N VAL A 273 0.43 -4.47 -2.71
CA VAL A 273 -0.60 -5.45 -2.36
C VAL A 273 -1.72 -5.47 -3.41
N LYS A 274 -2.22 -4.30 -3.80
CA LYS A 274 -3.20 -4.16 -4.87
C LYS A 274 -2.70 -4.73 -6.21
N ALA A 275 -1.44 -4.46 -6.56
CA ALA A 275 -0.83 -4.97 -7.79
C ALA A 275 -0.72 -6.51 -7.82
N GLN A 276 -0.70 -7.18 -6.65
CA GLN A 276 -0.78 -8.64 -6.56
C GLN A 276 -2.18 -9.20 -6.82
N GLY A 277 -3.20 -8.34 -6.98
CA GLY A 277 -4.57 -8.75 -7.33
C GLY A 277 -5.55 -8.79 -6.16
N PHE A 278 -5.12 -8.49 -4.95
CA PHE A 278 -6.02 -8.36 -3.80
C PHE A 278 -7.02 -7.22 -4.01
N LYS A 279 -8.24 -7.39 -3.50
CA LYS A 279 -9.35 -6.44 -3.63
C LYS A 279 -9.75 -5.83 -2.29
N SER A 280 -9.29 -6.43 -1.20
CA SER A 280 -9.60 -5.98 0.15
C SER A 280 -8.44 -6.22 1.10
N VAL A 281 -8.39 -5.41 2.16
CA VAL A 281 -7.41 -5.48 3.24
C VAL A 281 -8.14 -5.56 4.58
N ARG A 282 -7.78 -6.56 5.40
CA ARG A 282 -8.12 -6.58 6.82
C ARG A 282 -6.96 -5.94 7.58
N ILE A 283 -7.27 -4.98 8.44
CA ILE A 283 -6.31 -4.32 9.32
C ILE A 283 -6.63 -4.75 10.75
N PRO A 284 -6.01 -5.84 11.24
CA PRO A 284 -6.08 -6.21 12.65
C PRO A 284 -5.63 -5.03 13.50
N THR A 285 -6.39 -4.67 14.54
CA THR A 285 -6.10 -3.46 15.32
C THR A 285 -6.34 -3.68 16.80
N SER A 286 -5.36 -3.36 17.63
CA SER A 286 -5.51 -3.23 19.07
C SER A 286 -5.87 -1.79 19.44
N TRP A 287 -6.85 -1.63 20.31
CA TRP A 287 -7.34 -0.34 20.78
C TRP A 287 -7.14 -0.16 22.27
N VAL A 288 -7.43 -1.22 23.04
CA VAL A 288 -7.40 -1.19 24.50
C VAL A 288 -5.99 -1.40 25.01
N MET A 289 -5.24 -2.29 24.40
CA MET A 289 -3.88 -2.63 24.78
C MET A 289 -2.91 -1.45 24.48
N GLY A 290 -2.73 -0.58 25.48
CA GLY A 290 -1.76 0.52 25.43
C GLY A 290 -2.21 1.77 24.66
N HIS A 291 -3.46 1.83 24.16
CA HIS A 291 -3.94 2.97 23.38
C HIS A 291 -5.16 3.67 23.99
N ILE A 292 -5.60 3.30 25.20
CA ILE A 292 -6.66 3.98 25.92
C ILE A 292 -6.08 5.09 26.80
N THR A 293 -6.59 6.31 26.65
CA THR A 293 -6.23 7.49 27.48
C THR A 293 -7.21 7.75 28.60
N ASP A 294 -8.44 7.27 28.47
CA ASP A 294 -9.50 7.30 29.51
C ASP A 294 -10.25 5.95 29.50
N ALA A 295 -9.97 5.11 30.48
CA ALA A 295 -10.53 3.76 30.59
C ALA A 295 -12.03 3.74 30.94
N GLU A 296 -12.57 4.78 31.58
CA GLU A 296 -14.00 4.87 31.90
C GLU A 296 -14.83 5.12 30.63
N ASN A 297 -14.34 6.00 29.75
CA ASN A 297 -15.01 6.36 28.51
C ASN A 297 -14.48 5.63 27.29
N MET A 298 -13.49 4.75 27.46
CA MET A 298 -12.80 4.02 26.38
C MET A 298 -12.26 4.97 25.29
N THR A 299 -11.70 6.10 25.73
CA THR A 299 -11.16 7.13 24.83
C THR A 299 -9.81 6.65 24.28
N ILE A 300 -9.72 6.56 22.97
CA ILE A 300 -8.52 6.10 22.27
C ILE A 300 -7.55 7.26 22.06
N ASP A 301 -6.24 6.98 22.11
CA ASP A 301 -5.18 7.93 21.77
C ASP A 301 -5.43 8.52 20.36
N PRO A 302 -5.56 9.84 20.23
CA PRO A 302 -5.79 10.49 18.93
C PRO A 302 -4.67 10.22 17.90
N ALA A 303 -3.42 10.05 18.34
CA ALA A 303 -2.31 9.75 17.45
C ALA A 303 -2.44 8.34 16.85
N TRP A 304 -2.89 7.37 17.67
CA TRP A 304 -3.16 6.01 17.20
C TRP A 304 -4.33 5.97 16.21
N LEU A 305 -5.43 6.62 16.55
CA LEU A 305 -6.58 6.76 15.63
C LEU A 305 -6.16 7.38 14.29
N ALA A 306 -5.35 8.44 14.33
CA ALA A 306 -4.85 9.10 13.13
C ALA A 306 -3.97 8.16 12.29
N ARG A 307 -3.15 7.31 12.93
CA ARG A 307 -2.30 6.34 12.21
C ARG A 307 -3.13 5.22 11.56
N VAL A 308 -4.09 4.66 12.27
CA VAL A 308 -5.02 3.68 11.69
C VAL A 308 -5.77 4.29 10.50
N LYS A 309 -6.25 5.53 10.68
CA LYS A 309 -6.92 6.29 9.61
C LYS A 309 -6.03 6.43 8.37
N GLU A 310 -4.78 6.79 8.54
CA GLU A 310 -3.83 6.96 7.44
C GLU A 310 -3.67 5.66 6.61
N ILE A 311 -3.59 4.50 7.28
CA ILE A 311 -3.50 3.21 6.60
C ILE A 311 -4.82 2.87 5.88
N VAL A 312 -5.96 3.14 6.51
CA VAL A 312 -7.29 3.01 5.88
C VAL A 312 -7.36 3.88 4.62
N ASP A 313 -6.88 5.13 4.70
CA ASP A 313 -6.86 6.07 3.57
C ASP A 313 -5.98 5.55 2.43
N TYR A 314 -4.82 4.95 2.72
CA TYR A 314 -3.98 4.32 1.69
C TYR A 314 -4.75 3.22 0.93
N CYS A 315 -5.47 2.37 1.65
CA CYS A 315 -6.24 1.29 1.04
C CYS A 315 -7.40 1.83 0.18
N ILE A 316 -8.18 2.76 0.72
CA ILE A 316 -9.35 3.33 0.02
C ILE A 316 -8.91 4.15 -1.20
N SER A 317 -7.79 4.89 -1.10
CA SER A 317 -7.26 5.64 -2.25
C SER A 317 -6.87 4.73 -3.43
N ASP A 318 -6.61 3.46 -3.16
CA ASP A 318 -6.38 2.43 -4.18
C ASP A 318 -7.67 1.73 -4.64
N GLY A 319 -8.81 2.08 -4.09
CA GLY A 319 -10.08 1.41 -4.36
C GLY A 319 -10.16 0.01 -3.74
N LEU A 320 -9.37 -0.26 -2.69
CA LEU A 320 -9.45 -1.48 -1.91
C LEU A 320 -10.55 -1.35 -0.85
N TYR A 321 -11.33 -2.40 -0.66
CA TYR A 321 -12.21 -2.51 0.50
C TYR A 321 -11.39 -2.80 1.76
N VAL A 322 -11.81 -2.23 2.88
CA VAL A 322 -11.07 -2.33 4.15
C VAL A 322 -12.03 -2.70 5.26
N PHE A 323 -11.61 -3.56 6.17
CA PHE A 323 -12.22 -3.58 7.48
C PHE A 323 -11.18 -3.58 8.61
N ILE A 324 -11.53 -2.88 9.69
CA ILE A 324 -10.80 -2.82 10.95
C ILE A 324 -11.58 -3.59 12.00
N ASN A 325 -10.88 -4.17 12.96
CA ASN A 325 -11.51 -4.93 14.06
C ASN A 325 -10.99 -4.49 15.43
N ASP A 326 -11.57 -5.03 16.48
CA ASP A 326 -10.97 -5.14 17.80
C ASP A 326 -10.33 -6.52 17.87
N HIS A 327 -8.98 -6.57 17.70
CA HIS A 327 -8.26 -7.84 17.57
C HIS A 327 -8.19 -8.59 18.91
N TRP A 328 -7.14 -9.36 19.15
CA TRP A 328 -6.96 -10.01 20.47
C TRP A 328 -6.87 -9.00 21.62
N ASP A 329 -6.19 -7.90 21.38
CA ASP A 329 -6.16 -6.69 22.19
C ASP A 329 -5.93 -6.93 23.69
N GLY A 330 -4.96 -7.85 23.99
CA GLY A 330 -4.63 -8.26 25.34
C GLY A 330 -5.69 -9.17 26.01
N GLY A 331 -6.68 -9.66 25.26
CA GLY A 331 -7.74 -10.53 25.78
C GLY A 331 -8.71 -9.81 26.71
N TRP A 332 -8.85 -8.51 26.61
CA TRP A 332 -9.65 -7.72 27.56
C TRP A 332 -11.14 -8.12 27.59
N ILE A 333 -11.66 -8.67 26.50
CA ILE A 333 -13.06 -9.14 26.41
C ILE A 333 -13.25 -10.55 26.95
N GLU A 334 -12.16 -11.31 27.11
CA GLU A 334 -12.25 -12.68 27.65
C GLU A 334 -12.85 -12.68 29.05
N VAL A 335 -13.61 -13.70 29.39
CA VAL A 335 -14.29 -13.76 30.65
C VAL A 335 -13.36 -14.34 31.71
N GLU A 336 -13.15 -13.65 32.81
CA GLU A 336 -12.35 -14.15 33.92
C GLU A 336 -12.91 -15.48 34.45
N GLY A 337 -12.02 -16.42 34.79
CA GLY A 337 -12.37 -17.78 35.15
C GLY A 337 -12.21 -18.79 34.01
N PHE A 338 -11.98 -18.33 32.76
CA PHE A 338 -11.61 -19.17 31.63
C PHE A 338 -10.09 -19.40 31.53
N SER A 339 -9.42 -19.58 32.67
CA SER A 339 -7.98 -19.87 32.65
C SER A 339 -7.72 -21.27 32.08
N LYS A 340 -6.74 -21.40 31.19
CA LYS A 340 -6.24 -22.69 30.64
C LYS A 340 -5.84 -23.74 31.67
N THR A 341 -5.69 -23.34 32.93
CA THR A 341 -5.15 -24.19 34.01
C THR A 341 -6.19 -24.67 35.02
N SER A 342 -7.44 -24.21 34.92
CA SER A 342 -8.49 -24.53 35.89
C SER A 342 -9.27 -25.78 35.46
N SER A 343 -9.23 -26.81 36.26
CA SER A 343 -10.09 -28.00 36.11
C SER A 343 -11.51 -27.80 36.68
N SER A 344 -11.79 -26.65 37.31
CA SER A 344 -13.10 -26.25 37.82
C SER A 344 -13.46 -24.88 37.26
N TYR A 345 -14.50 -24.82 36.46
CA TYR A 345 -15.02 -23.57 35.92
C TYR A 345 -15.97 -22.93 36.94
N GLU A 346 -15.65 -21.69 37.33
CA GLU A 346 -16.59 -20.86 38.07
C GLU A 346 -17.65 -20.30 37.12
N ALA A 347 -18.86 -20.06 37.66
CA ALA A 347 -19.89 -19.35 36.87
C ALA A 347 -19.42 -17.95 36.54
N VAL A 348 -19.71 -17.49 35.32
CA VAL A 348 -19.29 -16.15 34.87
C VAL A 348 -20.05 -15.10 35.68
N ASP A 349 -19.34 -14.12 36.25
CA ASP A 349 -19.95 -13.02 36.98
C ASP A 349 -20.69 -12.08 36.02
N GLU A 350 -21.99 -11.95 36.19
CA GLU A 350 -22.85 -11.11 35.36
C GLU A 350 -22.47 -9.63 35.45
N THR A 351 -21.90 -9.18 36.57
CA THR A 351 -21.43 -7.81 36.74
C THR A 351 -20.22 -7.52 35.83
N ILE A 352 -19.29 -8.49 35.73
CA ILE A 352 -18.13 -8.42 34.85
C ILE A 352 -18.56 -8.39 33.38
N ILE A 353 -19.50 -9.25 33.00
CA ILE A 353 -20.04 -9.30 31.64
C ILE A 353 -20.70 -7.95 31.27
N ALA A 354 -21.54 -7.44 32.18
CA ALA A 354 -22.21 -6.15 31.93
C ALA A 354 -21.24 -4.97 31.80
N ASP A 355 -20.14 -4.95 32.55
CA ASP A 355 -19.08 -3.95 32.43
C ASP A 355 -18.37 -4.07 31.06
N LYS A 356 -17.99 -5.29 30.66
CA LYS A 356 -17.36 -5.53 29.36
C LYS A 356 -18.27 -5.14 28.19
N VAL A 357 -19.54 -5.49 28.22
CA VAL A 357 -20.55 -5.06 27.23
C VAL A 357 -20.64 -3.53 27.15
N ASN A 358 -20.65 -2.84 28.31
CA ASN A 358 -20.68 -1.39 28.34
C ASN A 358 -19.41 -0.74 27.78
N LYS A 359 -18.24 -1.28 28.13
CA LYS A 359 -16.95 -0.81 27.58
C LYS A 359 -16.86 -1.06 26.08
N LEU A 360 -17.30 -2.21 25.59
CA LEU A 360 -17.34 -2.52 24.16
C LEU A 360 -18.24 -1.54 23.39
N LYS A 361 -19.40 -1.19 23.94
CA LYS A 361 -20.27 -0.14 23.38
C LYS A 361 -19.55 1.21 23.30
N LYS A 362 -18.88 1.63 24.37
CA LYS A 362 -18.13 2.87 24.39
C LYS A 362 -16.99 2.88 23.39
N LEU A 363 -16.21 1.80 23.31
CA LEU A 363 -15.12 1.63 22.36
C LEU A 363 -15.61 1.79 20.92
N TRP A 364 -16.63 1.00 20.53
CA TRP A 364 -17.16 1.05 19.17
C TRP A 364 -17.90 2.34 18.85
N THR A 365 -18.48 3.01 19.85
CA THR A 365 -19.03 4.37 19.67
C THR A 365 -17.92 5.37 19.31
N ASN A 366 -16.76 5.29 19.97
CA ASN A 366 -15.62 6.17 19.70
C ASN A 366 -15.04 5.92 18.31
N ILE A 367 -14.76 4.64 17.99
CA ILE A 367 -14.23 4.25 16.67
C ILE A 367 -15.22 4.66 15.55
N ALA A 368 -16.48 4.25 15.68
CA ALA A 368 -17.49 4.51 14.67
C ALA A 368 -17.75 6.02 14.47
N THR A 369 -17.70 6.82 15.55
CA THR A 369 -17.83 8.28 15.46
C THR A 369 -16.67 8.89 14.68
N TYR A 370 -15.44 8.43 14.91
CA TYR A 370 -14.26 8.93 14.23
C TYR A 370 -14.29 8.63 12.72
N PHE A 371 -14.80 7.46 12.32
CA PHE A 371 -14.86 7.02 10.94
C PHE A 371 -16.24 7.17 10.26
N LYS A 372 -17.17 7.92 10.87
CA LYS A 372 -18.58 7.92 10.44
C LYS A 372 -18.82 8.42 9.01
N ASP A 373 -17.95 9.31 8.50
CA ASP A 373 -18.08 9.92 7.18
C ASP A 373 -17.47 9.06 6.04
N TYR A 374 -16.82 7.95 6.38
CA TYR A 374 -16.30 6.99 5.40
C TYR A 374 -17.45 6.26 4.71
N ASN A 375 -17.29 6.00 3.42
CA ASN A 375 -18.26 5.28 2.60
C ASN A 375 -18.19 3.76 2.80
N GLU A 376 -18.85 2.99 1.91
CA GLU A 376 -18.96 1.53 1.95
C GLU A 376 -17.64 0.79 1.77
N TYR A 377 -16.56 1.45 1.36
CA TYR A 377 -15.23 0.83 1.29
C TYR A 377 -14.64 0.51 2.67
N LEU A 378 -15.07 1.22 3.73
CA LEU A 378 -14.69 0.89 5.10
C LEU A 378 -15.81 0.14 5.81
N MET A 379 -15.51 -1.01 6.36
CA MET A 379 -16.37 -1.85 7.19
C MET A 379 -15.76 -2.01 8.58
N PHE A 380 -16.57 -2.45 9.55
CA PHE A 380 -16.13 -2.73 10.92
C PHE A 380 -16.40 -4.18 11.27
N ALA A 381 -15.45 -4.81 11.95
CA ALA A 381 -15.58 -6.14 12.53
C ALA A 381 -15.50 -6.03 14.06
N GLY A 382 -16.50 -6.56 14.76
CA GLY A 382 -16.71 -6.28 16.18
C GLY A 382 -15.59 -6.75 17.10
N LEU A 383 -15.03 -7.91 16.79
CA LEU A 383 -14.06 -8.65 17.60
C LEU A 383 -13.05 -9.36 16.69
N ASN A 384 -12.22 -10.24 17.26
CA ASN A 384 -11.34 -11.16 16.52
C ASN A 384 -11.76 -12.62 16.73
N GLU A 385 -11.19 -13.30 17.69
CA GLU A 385 -11.43 -14.70 18.05
C GLU A 385 -11.99 -14.82 19.47
N PRO A 386 -13.21 -14.35 19.72
CA PRO A 386 -13.76 -14.31 21.07
C PRO A 386 -13.84 -15.72 21.66
N PHE A 387 -13.36 -15.87 22.90
CA PHE A 387 -13.26 -17.14 23.62
C PHE A 387 -12.35 -18.15 22.91
N GLN A 388 -11.09 -17.77 22.68
CA GLN A 388 -10.07 -18.52 21.90
C GLN A 388 -9.87 -19.98 22.34
N GLU A 389 -10.23 -20.34 23.58
CA GLU A 389 -10.19 -21.71 24.04
C GLU A 389 -11.33 -22.53 23.43
N TYR A 390 -11.17 -22.95 22.19
CA TYR A 390 -12.15 -23.78 21.47
C TYR A 390 -12.63 -24.98 22.26
N SER A 391 -11.73 -25.67 22.99
CA SER A 391 -12.06 -26.80 23.85
C SER A 391 -13.01 -26.42 24.99
N LEU A 392 -12.84 -25.21 25.55
CA LEU A 392 -13.73 -24.68 26.57
C LEU A 392 -15.07 -24.29 25.98
N PHE A 393 -15.07 -23.62 24.81
CA PHE A 393 -16.31 -23.24 24.15
C PHE A 393 -17.14 -24.47 23.78
N SER A 394 -16.54 -25.52 23.24
CA SER A 394 -17.25 -26.74 22.85
C SER A 394 -17.94 -27.47 24.03
N THR A 395 -17.43 -27.32 25.25
CA THR A 395 -18.01 -27.89 26.45
C THR A 395 -18.99 -26.96 27.18
N ARG A 396 -18.89 -25.65 26.97
CA ARG A 396 -19.66 -24.59 27.66
C ARG A 396 -20.47 -23.70 26.71
N HIS A 397 -20.80 -24.18 25.52
CA HIS A 397 -21.50 -23.39 24.52
C HIS A 397 -22.83 -22.79 25.03
N SER A 398 -23.56 -23.50 25.91
CA SER A 398 -24.81 -23.01 26.50
C SER A 398 -24.62 -21.80 27.42
N GLU A 399 -23.43 -21.61 27.98
CA GLU A 399 -23.09 -20.48 28.85
C GLU A 399 -22.42 -19.33 28.05
N LEU A 400 -21.51 -19.67 27.14
CA LEU A 400 -20.72 -18.67 26.40
C LEU A 400 -21.45 -18.05 25.20
N THR A 401 -22.31 -18.82 24.52
CA THR A 401 -23.10 -18.29 23.39
C THR A 401 -23.92 -17.05 23.75
N PRO A 402 -24.69 -17.03 24.86
CA PRO A 402 -25.43 -15.82 25.23
C PRO A 402 -24.55 -14.61 25.55
N ILE A 403 -23.31 -14.82 26.01
CA ILE A 403 -22.35 -13.74 26.26
C ILE A 403 -21.88 -13.16 24.93
N LEU A 404 -21.47 -14.03 23.98
CA LEU A 404 -21.05 -13.60 22.65
C LEU A 404 -22.17 -12.87 21.88
N GLU A 405 -23.41 -13.35 22.00
CA GLU A 405 -24.57 -12.68 21.42
C GLU A 405 -24.73 -11.25 21.95
N ARG A 406 -24.51 -11.04 23.25
CA ARG A 406 -24.55 -9.71 23.87
C ARG A 406 -23.41 -8.83 23.37
N TYR A 407 -22.21 -9.36 23.16
CA TYR A 407 -21.09 -8.62 22.59
C TYR A 407 -21.39 -8.20 21.15
N ASN A 408 -21.78 -9.12 20.29
CA ASN A 408 -22.12 -8.83 18.91
C ASN A 408 -23.28 -7.81 18.80
N GLN A 409 -24.33 -7.96 19.64
CA GLN A 409 -25.45 -7.00 19.67
C GLN A 409 -24.98 -5.60 20.15
N ALA A 410 -24.13 -5.57 21.19
CA ALA A 410 -23.57 -4.32 21.72
C ALA A 410 -22.75 -3.56 20.67
N PHE A 411 -21.96 -4.27 19.87
CA PHE A 411 -21.21 -3.72 18.75
C PHE A 411 -22.15 -3.12 17.69
N VAL A 412 -23.11 -3.91 17.20
CA VAL A 412 -24.06 -3.45 16.17
C VAL A 412 -24.81 -2.21 16.64
N ASP A 413 -25.40 -2.27 17.85
CA ASP A 413 -26.14 -1.15 18.41
C ASP A 413 -25.30 0.12 18.54
N ALA A 414 -24.07 -0.02 19.04
CA ALA A 414 -23.15 1.10 19.23
C ALA A 414 -22.82 1.79 17.91
N VAL A 415 -22.49 1.03 16.87
CA VAL A 415 -22.18 1.60 15.56
C VAL A 415 -23.41 2.27 14.95
N ARG A 416 -24.58 1.61 14.95
CA ARG A 416 -25.83 2.16 14.38
C ARG A 416 -26.23 3.46 15.07
N ALA A 417 -26.06 3.56 16.39
CA ALA A 417 -26.40 4.75 17.18
C ALA A 417 -25.58 5.99 16.80
N THR A 418 -24.42 5.87 16.19
CA THR A 418 -23.61 7.01 15.75
C THR A 418 -24.17 7.73 14.53
N GLY A 419 -25.07 7.11 13.78
CA GLY A 419 -25.73 7.70 12.62
C GLY A 419 -24.80 7.96 11.41
N GLY A 420 -25.19 8.86 10.52
CA GLY A 420 -24.45 9.14 9.28
C GLY A 420 -24.31 7.87 8.43
N ASN A 421 -23.16 7.64 7.80
CA ASN A 421 -22.91 6.45 7.00
C ASN A 421 -22.91 5.15 7.84
N ASN A 422 -22.70 5.26 9.15
CA ASN A 422 -22.73 4.10 10.04
C ASN A 422 -24.13 3.50 10.22
N ALA A 423 -25.19 4.28 9.95
CA ALA A 423 -26.55 3.74 9.93
C ALA A 423 -26.69 2.59 8.92
N LYS A 424 -25.96 2.65 7.79
CA LYS A 424 -26.02 1.66 6.69
C LYS A 424 -24.71 0.92 6.44
N ARG A 425 -23.66 1.16 7.23
CA ARG A 425 -22.36 0.51 7.08
C ARG A 425 -22.49 -1.01 7.24
N VAL A 426 -21.82 -1.76 6.38
CA VAL A 426 -21.72 -3.21 6.57
C VAL A 426 -20.84 -3.51 7.79
N LEU A 427 -21.36 -4.37 8.68
CA LEU A 427 -20.73 -4.81 9.91
C LEU A 427 -20.46 -6.31 9.84
N ILE A 428 -19.35 -6.71 10.47
CA ILE A 428 -18.89 -8.08 10.48
C ILE A 428 -18.91 -8.58 11.93
N VAL A 429 -19.62 -9.66 12.18
CA VAL A 429 -19.78 -10.24 13.52
C VAL A 429 -19.09 -11.60 13.58
N GLN A 430 -18.48 -11.89 14.72
CA GLN A 430 -17.68 -13.09 14.91
C GLN A 430 -18.49 -14.22 15.52
N GLY A 431 -18.32 -15.43 14.96
CA GLY A 431 -18.74 -16.66 15.62
C GLY A 431 -17.79 -17.04 16.77
N PRO A 432 -18.16 -18.06 17.56
CA PRO A 432 -17.35 -18.52 18.70
C PRO A 432 -15.93 -18.91 18.26
N SER A 433 -14.91 -18.25 18.83
CA SER A 433 -13.49 -18.43 18.49
C SER A 433 -13.21 -18.35 16.98
N THR A 434 -14.10 -17.74 16.20
CA THR A 434 -14.13 -17.78 14.73
C THR A 434 -13.99 -19.19 14.13
N ASN A 435 -14.24 -20.22 14.95
CA ASN A 435 -14.19 -21.61 14.54
C ASN A 435 -15.43 -21.98 13.70
N ILE A 436 -15.22 -22.57 12.52
CA ILE A 436 -16.29 -22.90 11.57
C ILE A 436 -17.35 -23.81 12.19
N SER A 437 -16.95 -24.91 12.82
CA SER A 437 -17.89 -25.90 13.41
C SER A 437 -18.73 -25.28 14.52
N SER A 438 -18.09 -24.51 15.42
CA SER A 438 -18.79 -23.82 16.50
C SER A 438 -19.74 -22.74 15.97
N THR A 439 -19.32 -22.01 14.95
CA THR A 439 -20.13 -20.96 14.32
C THR A 439 -21.36 -21.55 13.63
N VAL A 440 -21.20 -22.65 12.89
CA VAL A 440 -22.33 -23.32 12.24
C VAL A 440 -23.33 -23.87 13.24
N ASN A 441 -22.85 -24.43 14.35
CA ASN A 441 -23.71 -25.14 15.31
C ASN A 441 -24.33 -24.25 16.40
N TYR A 442 -23.65 -23.17 16.82
CA TYR A 442 -24.04 -22.44 18.02
C TYR A 442 -24.26 -20.95 17.82
N PHE A 443 -23.80 -20.39 16.72
CA PHE A 443 -23.88 -18.93 16.50
C PHE A 443 -25.28 -18.51 16.05
N ASN A 444 -25.81 -17.45 16.68
CA ASN A 444 -27.00 -16.73 16.25
C ASN A 444 -26.64 -15.29 15.87
N MET A 445 -27.23 -14.82 14.75
CA MET A 445 -27.03 -13.46 14.28
C MET A 445 -27.62 -12.44 15.26
N PRO A 446 -26.92 -11.32 15.53
CA PRO A 446 -27.54 -10.20 16.20
C PRO A 446 -28.66 -9.60 15.34
N THR A 447 -29.56 -8.86 15.97
CA THR A 447 -30.54 -8.06 15.25
C THR A 447 -29.90 -6.77 14.72
N ASP A 448 -30.34 -6.33 13.54
CA ASP A 448 -29.91 -5.05 12.94
C ASP A 448 -31.13 -4.25 12.50
N THR A 449 -31.04 -2.94 12.59
CA THR A 449 -32.05 -2.02 12.04
C THR A 449 -32.03 -1.98 10.52
N GLU A 450 -30.92 -2.38 9.89
CA GLU A 450 -30.72 -2.38 8.44
C GLU A 450 -30.59 -3.81 7.90
N ASN A 451 -31.45 -4.16 6.98
CA ASN A 451 -31.42 -5.48 6.37
C ASN A 451 -30.25 -5.65 5.39
N GLY A 452 -29.62 -6.82 5.39
CA GLY A 452 -28.54 -7.17 4.46
C GLY A 452 -27.24 -6.38 4.68
N LYS A 453 -26.99 -5.92 5.91
CA LYS A 453 -25.79 -5.17 6.29
C LYS A 453 -24.87 -5.90 7.27
N LEU A 454 -25.11 -7.18 7.51
CA LEU A 454 -24.25 -8.00 8.36
C LEU A 454 -23.53 -9.09 7.57
N MET A 455 -22.29 -9.38 7.93
CA MET A 455 -21.49 -10.53 7.52
C MET A 455 -21.08 -11.32 8.77
N VAL A 456 -20.74 -12.61 8.58
CA VAL A 456 -20.16 -13.46 9.63
C VAL A 456 -18.69 -13.70 9.34
N GLU A 457 -17.83 -13.59 10.36
CA GLU A 457 -16.41 -13.88 10.27
C GLU A 457 -16.09 -15.23 10.94
N VAL A 458 -15.30 -16.03 10.24
CA VAL A 458 -14.65 -17.25 10.73
C VAL A 458 -13.19 -17.26 10.28
N HIS A 459 -12.35 -18.08 10.93
CA HIS A 459 -10.95 -18.28 10.53
C HIS A 459 -10.73 -19.73 10.10
N TYR A 460 -9.68 -19.99 9.29
CA TYR A 460 -9.40 -21.31 8.75
C TYR A 460 -7.90 -21.64 8.75
N TYR A 461 -7.49 -22.47 9.70
CA TYR A 461 -6.12 -22.97 9.84
C TYR A 461 -6.10 -24.52 9.93
N GLU A 462 -6.87 -25.18 9.05
CA GLU A 462 -7.00 -26.63 9.10
C GLU A 462 -6.42 -27.33 7.86
N PRO A 463 -5.83 -28.54 8.05
CA PRO A 463 -5.55 -29.13 9.35
C PRO A 463 -4.40 -28.41 10.07
N TRP A 464 -4.51 -28.23 11.39
CA TRP A 464 -3.47 -27.55 12.18
C TRP A 464 -2.09 -28.19 12.06
N ASP A 465 -2.03 -29.53 11.85
CA ASP A 465 -0.80 -30.26 11.60
C ASP A 465 -0.05 -29.77 10.33
N PHE A 466 -0.71 -29.15 9.39
CA PHE A 466 -0.12 -28.51 8.22
C PHE A 466 0.06 -27.00 8.41
N CYS A 467 -0.91 -26.31 8.95
CA CYS A 467 -0.89 -24.85 9.07
C CYS A 467 0.02 -24.36 10.19
N GLY A 468 0.16 -25.11 11.30
CA GLY A 468 0.97 -24.74 12.47
C GLY A 468 2.48 -24.86 12.26
N SER A 469 3.26 -24.30 13.19
CA SER A 469 4.73 -24.20 13.09
C SER A 469 5.51 -25.52 13.24
N ASN A 470 4.88 -26.56 13.78
CA ASN A 470 5.48 -27.91 13.90
C ASN A 470 4.83 -28.92 12.96
N ALA A 471 4.39 -28.49 11.84
CA ALA A 471 3.45 -29.13 10.96
C ALA A 471 4.03 -30.19 10.04
N THR A 472 3.16 -31.04 9.51
CA THR A 472 3.46 -31.90 8.37
C THR A 472 3.75 -31.01 7.14
N LYS A 473 4.64 -31.50 6.26
CA LYS A 473 5.06 -30.75 5.07
C LYS A 473 4.24 -31.05 3.83
N ASP A 474 3.34 -32.01 3.89
CA ASP A 474 2.43 -32.36 2.81
C ASP A 474 0.98 -32.03 3.18
N TRP A 475 0.21 -31.67 2.16
CA TRP A 475 -1.18 -31.29 2.30
C TRP A 475 -2.06 -32.03 1.28
N ASN A 476 -3.16 -32.61 1.76
CA ASN A 476 -4.12 -33.39 0.97
C ASN A 476 -5.57 -33.26 1.46
N ALA A 477 -5.92 -32.13 2.11
CA ALA A 477 -7.19 -31.95 2.80
C ALA A 477 -8.25 -31.16 1.98
N ASP A 478 -8.18 -31.16 0.66
CA ASP A 478 -9.11 -30.42 -0.21
C ASP A 478 -10.58 -30.74 0.05
N ALA A 479 -10.91 -32.02 0.27
CA ALA A 479 -12.29 -32.42 0.59
C ALA A 479 -12.79 -31.83 1.92
N SER A 480 -11.91 -31.65 2.91
CA SER A 480 -12.24 -31.03 4.19
C SER A 480 -12.49 -29.53 4.03
N VAL A 481 -11.66 -28.81 3.26
CA VAL A 481 -11.88 -27.39 2.90
C VAL A 481 -13.27 -27.24 2.31
N LYS A 482 -13.57 -28.02 1.27
CA LYS A 482 -14.86 -27.98 0.58
C LYS A 482 -16.04 -28.23 1.54
N THR A 483 -15.97 -29.28 2.38
CA THR A 483 -17.05 -29.60 3.30
C THR A 483 -17.26 -28.49 4.34
N SER A 484 -16.19 -27.93 4.88
CA SER A 484 -16.28 -26.83 5.84
C SER A 484 -16.95 -25.58 5.23
N PHE A 485 -16.57 -25.20 4.00
CA PHE A 485 -17.12 -24.01 3.36
C PHE A 485 -18.55 -24.23 2.83
N GLU A 486 -18.90 -25.44 2.39
CA GLU A 486 -20.29 -25.79 2.06
C GLU A 486 -21.21 -25.73 3.30
N SER A 487 -20.70 -26.06 4.49
CA SER A 487 -21.48 -25.91 5.73
C SER A 487 -21.78 -24.44 6.05
N LEU A 488 -20.80 -23.56 5.89
CA LEU A 488 -20.99 -22.10 6.02
C LEU A 488 -21.95 -21.56 4.95
N LYS A 489 -21.79 -21.99 3.71
CA LYS A 489 -22.72 -21.63 2.62
C LYS A 489 -24.16 -22.02 2.95
N THR A 490 -24.34 -23.22 3.44
CA THR A 490 -25.66 -23.75 3.81
C THR A 490 -26.29 -22.95 4.95
N LYS A 491 -25.50 -22.65 6.00
CA LYS A 491 -25.99 -21.96 7.20
C LYS A 491 -26.25 -20.47 6.97
N PHE A 492 -25.39 -19.79 6.17
CA PHE A 492 -25.37 -18.33 6.08
C PHE A 492 -25.59 -17.83 4.65
N VAL A 493 -24.72 -18.17 3.69
CA VAL A 493 -24.73 -17.56 2.35
C VAL A 493 -26.03 -17.80 1.60
N ASN A 494 -26.62 -19.00 1.73
CA ASN A 494 -27.92 -19.33 1.14
C ASN A 494 -29.08 -18.56 1.81
N HIS A 495 -28.85 -17.87 2.91
CA HIS A 495 -29.80 -17.01 3.60
C HIS A 495 -29.44 -15.52 3.49
N ASP A 496 -28.69 -15.16 2.44
CA ASP A 496 -28.24 -13.80 2.12
C ASP A 496 -27.36 -13.17 3.21
N ILE A 497 -26.68 -14.00 4.03
CA ILE A 497 -25.68 -13.58 5.03
C ILE A 497 -24.30 -13.97 4.50
N PRO A 498 -23.51 -13.06 3.95
CA PRO A 498 -22.15 -13.35 3.49
C PRO A 498 -21.22 -13.74 4.62
N VAL A 499 -20.23 -14.54 4.27
CA VAL A 499 -19.19 -14.98 5.22
C VAL A 499 -17.84 -14.47 4.74
N VAL A 500 -17.02 -14.01 5.68
CA VAL A 500 -15.60 -13.79 5.47
C VAL A 500 -14.79 -14.82 6.25
N ILE A 501 -13.75 -15.36 5.62
CA ILE A 501 -12.68 -16.06 6.33
C ILE A 501 -11.64 -14.99 6.64
N GLY A 502 -11.75 -14.37 7.84
CA GLY A 502 -10.92 -13.23 8.24
C GLY A 502 -9.44 -13.55 8.24
N GLU A 503 -9.12 -14.83 8.51
CA GLU A 503 -7.74 -15.31 8.48
C GLU A 503 -7.67 -16.73 7.92
N TYR A 504 -6.73 -16.97 7.02
CA TYR A 504 -6.29 -18.31 6.64
C TYR A 504 -4.81 -18.25 6.25
N GLY A 505 -4.10 -19.34 6.51
CA GLY A 505 -2.69 -19.41 6.18
C GLY A 505 -2.07 -20.74 6.58
N ALA A 506 -0.84 -20.95 6.14
CA ALA A 506 -0.02 -22.08 6.55
C ALA A 506 1.44 -21.65 6.68
N ASN A 507 2.15 -22.19 7.66
CA ASN A 507 3.57 -21.96 7.81
C ASN A 507 4.35 -22.56 6.64
N TRP A 508 5.09 -21.71 5.93
CA TRP A 508 6.06 -22.16 4.94
C TRP A 508 7.31 -22.65 5.66
N GLN A 509 7.38 -23.99 5.83
CA GLN A 509 8.38 -24.65 6.67
C GLN A 509 9.78 -24.63 6.05
N GLU A 510 9.85 -24.79 4.73
CA GLU A 510 11.09 -24.88 3.96
C GLU A 510 10.82 -24.65 2.47
N ASN A 511 11.85 -24.25 1.75
CA ASN A 511 11.78 -24.07 0.30
C ASN A 511 12.24 -25.33 -0.43
N THR A 512 11.41 -26.37 -0.41
CA THR A 512 11.59 -27.61 -1.20
C THR A 512 10.47 -27.75 -2.22
N GLU A 513 10.71 -28.44 -3.33
CA GLU A 513 9.72 -28.60 -4.41
C GLU A 513 8.40 -29.22 -3.89
N SER A 514 8.50 -30.27 -3.08
CA SER A 514 7.32 -30.96 -2.53
C SER A 514 6.52 -30.09 -1.56
N HIS A 515 7.20 -29.35 -0.67
CA HIS A 515 6.52 -28.48 0.27
C HIS A 515 5.95 -27.23 -0.42
N ASN A 516 6.65 -26.69 -1.41
CA ASN A 516 6.15 -25.59 -2.24
C ASN A 516 4.87 -25.98 -3.00
N ASP A 517 4.81 -27.21 -3.52
CA ASP A 517 3.58 -27.71 -4.16
C ASP A 517 2.44 -27.88 -3.13
N ALA A 518 2.72 -28.37 -1.93
CA ALA A 518 1.74 -28.47 -0.87
C ALA A 518 1.19 -27.10 -0.45
N ILE A 519 2.03 -26.10 -0.24
CA ILE A 519 1.63 -24.71 0.03
C ILE A 519 0.76 -24.16 -1.12
N ARG A 520 1.20 -24.31 -2.37
CA ARG A 520 0.42 -23.85 -3.53
C ARG A 520 -0.97 -24.49 -3.58
N ARG A 521 -1.06 -25.81 -3.36
CA ARG A 521 -2.34 -26.55 -3.36
C ARG A 521 -3.26 -26.10 -2.23
N PHE A 522 -2.72 -25.87 -1.01
CA PHE A 522 -3.49 -25.36 0.11
C PHE A 522 -4.12 -24.00 -0.20
N PHE A 523 -3.30 -23.01 -0.59
CA PHE A 523 -3.81 -21.68 -0.88
C PHE A 523 -4.79 -21.68 -2.06
N LYS A 524 -4.51 -22.47 -3.11
CA LYS A 524 -5.45 -22.65 -4.23
C LYS A 524 -6.79 -23.20 -3.76
N SER A 525 -6.77 -24.29 -2.99
CA SER A 525 -7.99 -24.95 -2.53
C SER A 525 -8.84 -24.03 -1.65
N VAL A 526 -8.21 -23.33 -0.68
CA VAL A 526 -8.94 -22.39 0.17
C VAL A 526 -9.61 -21.29 -0.66
N VAL A 527 -8.85 -20.64 -1.55
CA VAL A 527 -9.37 -19.52 -2.34
C VAL A 527 -10.45 -19.99 -3.32
N GLU A 528 -10.22 -21.07 -4.07
CA GLU A 528 -11.19 -21.61 -5.02
C GLU A 528 -12.50 -22.04 -4.35
N ASN A 529 -12.43 -22.83 -3.28
CA ASN A 529 -13.63 -23.32 -2.58
C ASN A 529 -14.37 -22.18 -1.87
N ALA A 530 -13.66 -21.20 -1.31
CA ALA A 530 -14.29 -20.00 -0.75
C ALA A 530 -15.07 -19.23 -1.83
N GLY A 531 -14.44 -18.93 -2.97
CA GLY A 531 -15.09 -18.26 -4.08
C GLY A 531 -16.30 -19.01 -4.61
N ASN A 532 -16.22 -20.35 -4.77
CA ASN A 532 -17.34 -21.21 -5.20
C ASN A 532 -18.51 -21.23 -4.19
N CYS A 533 -18.23 -20.92 -2.94
CA CYS A 533 -19.25 -20.80 -1.89
C CYS A 533 -19.75 -19.36 -1.67
N GLY A 534 -19.18 -18.34 -2.34
CA GLY A 534 -19.53 -16.93 -2.13
C GLY A 534 -18.97 -16.40 -0.79
N ILE A 535 -17.81 -16.89 -0.38
CA ILE A 535 -17.08 -16.56 0.84
C ILE A 535 -15.82 -15.79 0.49
N VAL A 536 -15.45 -14.78 1.28
CA VAL A 536 -14.26 -13.94 1.04
C VAL A 536 -13.12 -14.36 1.95
N PRO A 537 -12.03 -14.97 1.45
CA PRO A 537 -10.88 -15.36 2.26
C PRO A 537 -9.84 -14.23 2.32
N PHE A 538 -9.30 -13.98 3.53
CA PHE A 538 -8.22 -13.02 3.78
C PHE A 538 -6.96 -13.77 4.18
N ALA A 539 -5.94 -13.74 3.33
CA ALA A 539 -4.66 -14.40 3.58
C ALA A 539 -3.92 -13.74 4.75
N TRP A 540 -3.52 -14.53 5.76
CA TRP A 540 -2.74 -14.05 6.89
C TRP A 540 -1.28 -13.83 6.51
N ASP A 541 -0.71 -12.66 6.85
CA ASP A 541 0.65 -12.25 6.49
C ASP A 541 1.29 -11.47 7.64
N ILE A 542 2.45 -11.91 8.12
CA ILE A 542 3.11 -11.42 9.32
C ILE A 542 4.44 -10.68 9.08
N ASN A 543 4.89 -10.57 7.83
CA ASN A 543 6.17 -9.93 7.45
C ASN A 543 7.42 -10.50 8.15
N VAL A 544 7.50 -11.81 8.31
CA VAL A 544 8.70 -12.52 8.80
C VAL A 544 9.39 -13.22 7.63
N ILE A 545 10.61 -12.79 7.30
CA ILE A 545 11.36 -13.28 6.13
C ILE A 545 12.35 -14.38 6.57
N SER A 546 11.82 -15.46 7.12
CA SER A 546 12.57 -16.64 7.55
C SER A 546 11.64 -17.85 7.66
N TYR A 547 12.17 -19.05 7.64
CA TYR A 547 11.41 -20.28 7.83
C TYR A 547 11.45 -20.75 9.30
N PRO A 548 10.37 -21.32 9.83
CA PRO A 548 9.00 -21.36 9.31
C PRO A 548 8.25 -20.04 9.54
N ASN A 549 7.36 -19.64 8.61
CA ASN A 549 6.54 -18.45 8.80
C ASN A 549 5.27 -18.46 7.91
N MET A 550 4.33 -17.54 8.19
CA MET A 550 3.12 -17.33 7.39
C MET A 550 3.18 -16.08 6.49
N SER A 551 4.37 -15.54 6.20
CA SER A 551 4.49 -14.36 5.35
C SER A 551 4.31 -14.68 3.88
N ILE A 552 3.62 -13.80 3.15
CA ILE A 552 3.42 -13.87 1.71
C ILE A 552 4.23 -12.76 1.03
N ILE A 553 4.26 -11.57 1.62
CA ILE A 553 4.89 -10.37 1.08
C ILE A 553 6.08 -9.97 1.95
N ASN A 554 7.21 -9.70 1.32
CA ASN A 554 8.31 -8.96 1.91
C ASN A 554 7.99 -7.47 1.84
N ARG A 555 7.52 -6.89 2.95
CA ARG A 555 7.03 -5.52 3.00
C ARG A 555 8.13 -4.48 2.86
N THR A 556 9.35 -4.79 3.32
CA THR A 556 10.50 -3.90 3.16
C THR A 556 10.98 -3.86 1.71
N GLY A 557 11.03 -5.01 1.05
CA GLY A 557 11.53 -5.14 -0.33
C GLY A 557 10.46 -4.97 -1.41
N LEU A 558 9.19 -4.78 -1.03
CA LEU A 558 8.03 -4.73 -1.94
C LEU A 558 8.07 -5.86 -2.97
N SER A 559 8.16 -7.10 -2.50
CA SER A 559 8.27 -8.28 -3.34
C SER A 559 7.49 -9.45 -2.75
N VAL A 560 7.08 -10.39 -3.59
CA VAL A 560 6.46 -11.62 -3.13
C VAL A 560 7.54 -12.50 -2.47
N TRP A 561 7.37 -12.81 -1.18
CA TRP A 561 8.25 -13.72 -0.44
C TRP A 561 7.85 -15.19 -0.68
N ASN A 562 6.60 -15.53 -0.40
CA ASN A 562 6.06 -16.88 -0.56
C ASN A 562 5.40 -17.02 -1.94
N THR A 563 6.23 -17.24 -2.97
CA THR A 563 5.74 -17.42 -4.35
C THR A 563 4.77 -18.60 -4.49
N PRO A 564 4.97 -19.77 -3.85
CA PRO A 564 3.98 -20.85 -3.87
C PRO A 564 2.59 -20.43 -3.37
N ALA A 565 2.52 -19.71 -2.25
CA ALA A 565 1.25 -19.21 -1.72
C ALA A 565 0.58 -18.24 -2.70
N MET A 566 1.32 -17.25 -3.21
CA MET A 566 0.79 -16.27 -4.16
C MET A 566 0.32 -16.92 -5.46
N THR A 567 1.06 -17.91 -5.96
CA THR A 567 0.63 -18.71 -7.13
C THR A 567 -0.67 -19.45 -6.84
N GLY A 568 -0.79 -20.10 -5.67
CA GLY A 568 -2.02 -20.78 -5.26
C GLY A 568 -3.21 -19.84 -5.15
N ILE A 569 -3.03 -18.64 -4.58
CA ILE A 569 -4.08 -17.61 -4.51
C ILE A 569 -4.54 -17.23 -5.93
N THR A 570 -3.60 -16.93 -6.82
CA THR A 570 -3.91 -16.52 -8.20
C THR A 570 -4.66 -17.62 -8.96
N GLU A 571 -4.19 -18.87 -8.86
CA GLU A 571 -4.85 -20.02 -9.48
C GLU A 571 -6.24 -20.26 -8.89
N GLY A 572 -6.42 -20.11 -7.58
CA GLY A 572 -7.69 -20.24 -6.89
C GLY A 572 -8.71 -19.20 -7.33
N VAL A 573 -8.28 -17.93 -7.45
CA VAL A 573 -9.12 -16.85 -7.98
C VAL A 573 -9.55 -17.14 -9.43
N ALA A 574 -8.63 -17.61 -10.27
CA ALA A 574 -8.91 -17.92 -11.67
C ALA A 574 -9.87 -19.11 -11.85
N ALA A 575 -9.84 -20.07 -10.92
CA ALA A 575 -10.68 -21.27 -10.97
C ALA A 575 -12.06 -21.08 -10.33
N ALA A 576 -12.19 -20.14 -9.40
CA ALA A 576 -13.41 -19.92 -8.64
C ALA A 576 -14.59 -19.45 -9.52
N GLN A 577 -15.78 -19.96 -9.20
CA GLN A 577 -17.05 -19.58 -9.82
C GLN A 577 -17.96 -18.98 -8.74
N TRP A 578 -17.99 -17.66 -8.68
CA TRP A 578 -18.80 -16.96 -7.69
C TRP A 578 -20.30 -17.25 -7.90
N PRO A 579 -21.06 -17.66 -6.85
CA PRO A 579 -22.40 -18.25 -7.04
C PRO A 579 -23.53 -17.24 -7.29
N TYR A 580 -23.28 -15.90 -7.16
CA TYR A 580 -24.30 -14.85 -7.32
C TYR A 580 -23.76 -13.54 -7.89
#